data_9ec76df7eda0ee1a0ad4b5e929bccb54
#
_entry.id   9ec76df7eda0ee1a0ad4b5e929bccb54
#
_cell.length_a   1.000
_cell.length_b   1.000
_cell.length_c   1.000
_cell.angle_alpha   90.00
_cell.angle_beta   90.00
_cell.angle_gamma   90.00
#
_symmetry.space_group_name_H-M   'P 1'
#
loop_
_entity.id
_entity.type
_entity.pdbx_description
1 polymer ?
#
loop_
_entity_poly.entity_id
_entity_poly.type
_entity_poly.pdbx_seq_one_letter_code
_entity_poly.pdbx_strand_id
1 'polypeptide(L)'
;MTINSILQGRSDEIYSCTADMSVSQAVEILAEKRIGALPVLDGDGVAGIFSERDVLHCLRKYGHAAMDHVVRDVMTADVISVERTKSVMGALSLMTRRRIRHLPVVEDGKLVGFVSIGDLVKYRIDKIESEAAAMRDYIQSA
;
A
#
# COMPACT_ATOMS: atom_id res chain seq x y z
N MET A 1 13.48 -13.38 1.57
CA MET A 1 12.84 -12.12 1.95
C MET A 1 11.80 -11.71 0.93
N THR A 2 10.55 -11.97 1.23
CA THR A 2 9.44 -11.75 0.32
C THR A 2 8.35 -10.89 0.97
N ILE A 3 7.44 -10.40 0.15
CA ILE A 3 6.25 -9.67 0.61
C ILE A 3 5.47 -10.51 1.62
N ASN A 4 5.38 -11.82 1.41
CA ASN A 4 4.71 -12.71 2.34
C ASN A 4 5.28 -12.62 3.77
N SER A 5 6.59 -12.44 3.91
CA SER A 5 7.24 -12.28 5.22
C SER A 5 6.73 -11.05 5.97
N ILE A 6 6.43 -9.98 5.23
CA ILE A 6 5.85 -8.75 5.80
C ILE A 6 4.41 -9.00 6.22
N LEU A 7 3.61 -9.63 5.36
CA LEU A 7 2.19 -9.87 5.61
C LEU A 7 1.96 -10.81 6.79
N GLN A 8 2.81 -11.79 6.99
CA GLN A 8 2.71 -12.73 8.12
C GLN A 8 2.89 -12.04 9.48
N GLY A 9 3.60 -10.93 9.53
CA GLY A 9 3.80 -10.15 10.76
C GLY A 9 2.66 -9.20 11.10
N ARG A 10 1.57 -9.21 10.35
CA ARG A 10 0.44 -8.30 10.49
C ARG A 10 -0.85 -9.03 10.73
N SER A 11 -1.88 -8.27 11.14
CA SER A 11 -3.26 -8.74 11.08
C SER A 11 -3.68 -8.89 9.61
N ASP A 12 -4.67 -9.74 9.35
CA ASP A 12 -5.23 -9.95 8.02
C ASP A 12 -6.13 -8.80 7.56
N GLU A 13 -6.35 -7.80 8.42
CA GLU A 13 -7.22 -6.68 8.13
C GLU A 13 -6.57 -5.74 7.11
N ILE A 14 -7.30 -5.50 6.01
CA ILE A 14 -6.88 -4.57 4.97
C ILE A 14 -7.93 -3.47 4.90
N TYR A 15 -7.49 -2.23 5.17
CA TYR A 15 -8.38 -1.08 4.98
C TYR A 15 -8.55 -0.85 3.48
N SER A 16 -9.78 -0.69 3.05
CA SER A 16 -10.13 -0.52 1.64
C SER A 16 -11.34 0.40 1.49
N CYS A 17 -11.58 0.83 0.28
CA CYS A 17 -12.81 1.50 -0.09
C CYS A 17 -13.39 0.82 -1.32
N THR A 18 -14.64 1.13 -1.65
CA THR A 18 -15.26 0.63 -2.88
C THR A 18 -15.28 1.73 -3.92
N ALA A 19 -15.37 1.33 -5.18
CA ALA A 19 -15.41 2.27 -6.30
C ALA A 19 -16.63 3.20 -6.23
N ASP A 20 -17.71 2.76 -5.61
CA ASP A 20 -18.97 3.51 -5.50
C ASP A 20 -19.02 4.48 -4.32
N MET A 21 -18.06 4.42 -3.41
CA MET A 21 -17.99 5.38 -2.30
C MET A 21 -17.75 6.79 -2.79
N SER A 22 -18.25 7.78 -2.04
CA SER A 22 -17.90 9.17 -2.27
C SER A 22 -16.44 9.44 -1.86
N VAL A 23 -15.85 10.46 -2.46
CA VAL A 23 -14.53 10.94 -2.05
C VAL A 23 -14.53 11.28 -0.56
N SER A 24 -15.60 11.92 -0.08
CA SER A 24 -15.76 12.25 1.34
C SER A 24 -15.64 11.03 2.26
N GLN A 25 -16.31 9.94 1.92
CA GLN A 25 -16.25 8.70 2.70
C GLN A 25 -14.85 8.09 2.70
N ALA A 26 -14.18 8.08 1.55
CA ALA A 26 -12.84 7.54 1.44
C ALA A 26 -11.81 8.40 2.19
N VAL A 27 -11.94 9.73 2.11
CA VAL A 27 -11.10 10.66 2.87
C VAL A 27 -11.25 10.43 4.37
N GLU A 28 -12.46 10.17 4.85
CA GLU A 28 -12.71 9.88 6.25
C GLU A 28 -11.94 8.64 6.71
N ILE A 29 -11.92 7.59 5.90
CA ILE A 29 -11.16 6.37 6.21
C ILE A 29 -9.65 6.68 6.27
N LEU A 30 -9.12 7.41 5.28
CA LEU A 30 -7.70 7.80 5.27
C LEU A 30 -7.32 8.55 6.55
N ALA A 31 -8.14 9.51 6.94
CA ALA A 31 -7.89 10.34 8.11
C ALA A 31 -8.01 9.56 9.41
N GLU A 32 -9.07 8.76 9.56
CA GLU A 32 -9.33 7.97 10.76
C GLU A 32 -8.24 6.92 10.97
N LYS A 33 -7.84 6.23 9.92
CA LYS A 33 -6.83 5.16 10.00
C LYS A 33 -5.40 5.69 9.88
N ARG A 34 -5.23 6.98 9.62
CA ARG A 34 -3.91 7.62 9.47
C ARG A 34 -3.04 6.94 8.43
N ILE A 35 -3.63 6.68 7.28
CA ILE A 35 -2.95 6.02 6.16
C ILE A 35 -2.98 6.92 4.93
N GLY A 36 -2.04 6.70 4.00
CA GLY A 36 -1.86 7.55 2.82
C GLY A 36 -2.59 7.08 1.57
N ALA A 37 -3.09 5.86 1.57
CA ALA A 37 -3.77 5.29 0.40
C ALA A 37 -4.64 4.12 0.79
N LEU A 38 -5.62 3.84 -0.08
CA LEU A 38 -6.53 2.71 0.04
C LEU A 38 -6.59 1.96 -1.30
N PRO A 39 -6.59 0.64 -1.27
CA PRO A 39 -7.02 -0.11 -2.45
C PRO A 39 -8.51 0.11 -2.66
N VAL A 40 -8.89 0.29 -3.92
CA VAL A 40 -10.29 0.47 -4.32
C VAL A 40 -10.78 -0.86 -4.87
N LEU A 41 -11.81 -1.41 -4.24
CA LEU A 41 -12.37 -2.70 -4.62
C LEU A 41 -13.61 -2.54 -5.49
N ASP A 42 -13.73 -3.42 -6.47
CA ASP A 42 -14.94 -3.59 -7.28
C ASP A 42 -15.19 -5.10 -7.30
N GLY A 43 -16.13 -5.55 -6.47
CA GLY A 43 -16.26 -6.97 -6.15
C GLY A 43 -15.05 -7.45 -5.33
N ASP A 44 -14.45 -8.57 -5.73
CA ASP A 44 -13.26 -9.13 -5.08
C ASP A 44 -11.95 -8.58 -5.67
N GLY A 45 -12.03 -7.90 -6.80
CA GLY A 45 -10.88 -7.38 -7.53
C GLY A 45 -10.53 -5.96 -7.16
N VAL A 46 -9.27 -5.59 -7.44
CA VAL A 46 -8.77 -4.23 -7.22
C VAL A 46 -9.02 -3.41 -8.48
N ALA A 47 -9.87 -2.41 -8.36
CA ALA A 47 -10.19 -1.49 -9.48
C ALA A 47 -9.22 -0.32 -9.58
N GLY A 48 -8.58 0.06 -8.47
CA GLY A 48 -7.68 1.20 -8.46
C GLY A 48 -7.06 1.40 -7.08
N ILE A 49 -6.36 2.51 -6.95
CA ILE A 49 -5.82 3.01 -5.68
C ILE A 49 -6.28 4.45 -5.51
N PHE A 50 -6.75 4.77 -4.31
CA PHE A 50 -7.13 6.11 -3.93
C PHE A 50 -6.19 6.61 -2.86
N SER A 51 -5.45 7.68 -3.15
CA SER A 51 -4.40 8.20 -2.29
C SER A 51 -4.63 9.66 -1.91
N GLU A 52 -3.87 10.14 -0.92
CA GLU A 52 -3.83 11.56 -0.56
C GLU A 52 -3.54 12.45 -1.78
N ARG A 53 -2.69 11.99 -2.68
CA ARG A 53 -2.37 12.71 -3.92
C ARG A 53 -3.61 12.86 -4.81
N ASP A 54 -4.43 11.79 -4.90
CA ASP A 54 -5.69 11.85 -5.66
C ASP A 54 -6.66 12.86 -5.04
N VAL A 55 -6.68 12.96 -3.71
CA VAL A 55 -7.50 13.97 -3.00
C VAL A 55 -7.06 15.37 -3.40
N LEU A 56 -5.76 15.64 -3.40
CA LEU A 56 -5.23 16.94 -3.79
C LEU A 56 -5.55 17.29 -5.24
N HIS A 57 -5.41 16.33 -6.16
CA HIS A 57 -5.78 16.53 -7.57
C HIS A 57 -7.27 16.81 -7.73
N CYS A 58 -8.10 16.09 -6.98
CA CYS A 58 -9.55 16.26 -7.01
C CYS A 58 -9.95 17.65 -6.50
N LEU A 59 -9.36 18.08 -5.37
CA LEU A 59 -9.60 19.40 -4.81
C LEU A 59 -9.19 20.52 -5.79
N ARG A 60 -8.05 20.36 -6.43
CA ARG A 60 -7.56 21.32 -7.41
C ARG A 60 -8.50 21.44 -8.59
N LYS A 61 -9.03 20.32 -9.07
CA LYS A 61 -9.89 20.27 -10.26
C LYS A 61 -11.30 20.74 -9.98
N TYR A 62 -11.89 20.36 -8.86
CA TYR A 62 -13.30 20.54 -8.57
C TYR A 62 -13.60 21.48 -7.40
N GLY A 63 -12.58 21.91 -6.65
CA GLY A 63 -12.78 22.78 -5.48
C GLY A 63 -13.68 22.13 -4.44
N HIS A 64 -14.66 22.87 -3.95
CA HIS A 64 -15.59 22.39 -2.91
C HIS A 64 -16.41 21.17 -3.35
N ALA A 65 -16.65 20.99 -4.63
CA ALA A 65 -17.42 19.86 -5.14
C ALA A 65 -16.64 18.55 -5.12
N ALA A 66 -15.34 18.59 -4.83
CA ALA A 66 -14.47 17.41 -4.84
C ALA A 66 -15.01 16.27 -3.96
N MET A 67 -15.51 16.60 -2.78
CA MET A 67 -15.96 15.60 -1.80
C MET A 67 -17.23 14.87 -2.24
N ASP A 68 -17.98 15.42 -3.19
CA ASP A 68 -19.21 14.81 -3.69
C ASP A 68 -18.98 13.87 -4.88
N HIS A 69 -17.77 13.84 -5.40
CA HIS A 69 -17.42 12.92 -6.48
C HIS A 69 -17.31 11.48 -5.98
N VAL A 70 -17.44 10.54 -6.90
CA VAL A 70 -17.32 9.11 -6.61
C VAL A 70 -15.86 8.70 -6.78
N VAL A 71 -15.38 7.82 -5.92
CA VAL A 71 -13.98 7.34 -5.92
C VAL A 71 -13.57 6.82 -7.31
N ARG A 72 -14.45 6.09 -7.98
CA ARG A 72 -14.20 5.55 -9.33
C ARG A 72 -13.72 6.62 -10.31
N ASP A 73 -14.27 7.83 -10.22
CA ASP A 73 -13.97 8.90 -11.16
C ASP A 73 -12.66 9.65 -10.89
N VAL A 74 -12.11 9.48 -9.69
CA VAL A 74 -10.92 10.23 -9.24
C VAL A 74 -9.74 9.33 -8.84
N MET A 75 -9.94 8.03 -8.68
CA MET A 75 -8.90 7.09 -8.33
C MET A 75 -7.86 6.92 -9.43
N THR A 76 -6.70 6.39 -9.07
CA THR A 76 -5.72 5.92 -10.03
C THR A 76 -6.11 4.50 -10.44
N ALA A 77 -6.51 4.33 -11.71
CA ALA A 77 -7.03 3.07 -12.22
C ALA A 77 -5.96 2.14 -12.80
N ASP A 78 -4.80 2.67 -13.15
CA ASP A 78 -3.68 1.88 -13.67
C ASP A 78 -2.92 1.23 -12.52
N VAL A 79 -3.44 0.10 -12.04
CA VAL A 79 -2.93 -0.57 -10.84
C VAL A 79 -1.82 -1.54 -11.20
N ILE A 80 -0.69 -1.38 -10.49
CA ILE A 80 0.41 -2.35 -10.52
C ILE A 80 0.32 -3.14 -9.23
N SER A 81 0.16 -4.45 -9.34
CA SER A 81 0.07 -5.36 -8.20
C SER A 81 1.24 -6.34 -8.19
N VAL A 82 1.45 -6.98 -7.06
CA VAL A 82 2.48 -8.01 -6.89
C VAL A 82 1.86 -9.23 -6.22
N GLU A 83 2.54 -10.36 -6.34
CA GLU A 83 2.19 -11.59 -5.63
C GLU A 83 2.98 -11.67 -4.32
N ARG A 84 2.54 -12.54 -3.42
CA ARG A 84 3.20 -12.75 -2.11
C ARG A 84 4.66 -13.18 -2.24
N THR A 85 4.98 -13.87 -3.33
CA THR A 85 6.33 -14.39 -3.58
C THR A 85 7.31 -13.33 -4.07
N LYS A 86 6.84 -12.13 -4.39
CA LYS A 86 7.69 -11.02 -4.82
C LYS A 86 8.71 -10.69 -3.73
N SER A 87 9.99 -10.55 -4.11
CA SER A 87 11.02 -10.15 -3.15
C SER A 87 10.81 -8.71 -2.68
N VAL A 88 11.19 -8.43 -1.43
CA VAL A 88 11.11 -7.07 -0.87
C VAL A 88 11.95 -6.11 -1.71
N MET A 89 13.16 -6.49 -2.09
CA MET A 89 14.02 -5.64 -2.92
C MET A 89 13.44 -5.43 -4.32
N GLY A 90 12.83 -6.46 -4.89
CA GLY A 90 12.15 -6.35 -6.19
C GLY A 90 10.95 -5.40 -6.13
N ALA A 91 10.20 -5.44 -5.05
CA ALA A 91 9.08 -4.52 -4.83
C ALA A 91 9.56 -3.08 -4.65
N LEU A 92 10.62 -2.85 -3.88
CA LEU A 92 11.22 -1.53 -3.72
C LEU A 92 11.71 -0.96 -5.07
N SER A 93 12.37 -1.81 -5.86
CA SER A 93 12.83 -1.43 -7.20
C SER A 93 11.65 -1.04 -8.11
N LEU A 94 10.57 -1.80 -8.06
CA LEU A 94 9.36 -1.53 -8.83
C LEU A 94 8.75 -0.19 -8.43
N MET A 95 8.61 0.06 -7.13
CA MET A 95 8.10 1.33 -6.60
C MET A 95 8.96 2.52 -7.05
N THR A 96 10.27 2.36 -7.01
CA THR A 96 11.21 3.41 -7.41
C THR A 96 11.10 3.71 -8.91
N ARG A 97 11.09 2.68 -9.75
CA ARG A 97 10.99 2.85 -11.20
C ARG A 97 9.66 3.44 -11.63
N ARG A 98 8.57 3.06 -10.99
CA ARG A 98 7.21 3.50 -11.33
C ARG A 98 6.78 4.73 -10.55
N ARG A 99 7.58 5.18 -9.60
CA ARG A 99 7.27 6.33 -8.73
C ARG A 99 5.94 6.15 -8.01
N ILE A 100 5.72 4.97 -7.48
CA ILE A 100 4.55 4.60 -6.71
C ILE A 100 4.99 4.24 -5.29
N ARG A 101 4.11 4.42 -4.32
CA ARG A 101 4.41 4.21 -2.90
C ARG A 101 3.61 3.09 -2.27
N HIS A 102 2.70 2.50 -3.01
CA HIS A 102 1.80 1.47 -2.51
C HIS A 102 1.66 0.38 -3.56
N LEU A 103 1.60 -0.86 -3.10
CA LEU A 103 1.39 -2.01 -3.96
C LEU A 103 0.32 -2.89 -3.36
N PRO A 104 -0.77 -3.13 -4.07
CA PRO A 104 -1.70 -4.20 -3.71
C PRO A 104 -1.02 -5.54 -3.96
N VAL A 105 -1.25 -6.46 -3.03
CA VAL A 105 -0.80 -7.86 -3.15
C VAL A 105 -2.02 -8.67 -3.55
N VAL A 106 -1.97 -9.29 -4.72
CA VAL A 106 -3.10 -9.99 -5.32
C VAL A 106 -2.72 -11.43 -5.60
N GLU A 107 -3.59 -12.35 -5.18
CA GLU A 107 -3.48 -13.78 -5.45
C GLU A 107 -4.83 -14.26 -6.02
N ASP A 108 -4.78 -14.92 -7.17
CA ASP A 108 -5.98 -15.45 -7.83
C ASP A 108 -7.08 -14.40 -8.01
N GLY A 109 -6.69 -13.17 -8.37
CA GLY A 109 -7.59 -12.06 -8.59
C GLY A 109 -8.15 -11.40 -7.33
N LYS A 110 -7.71 -11.84 -6.15
CA LYS A 110 -8.20 -11.31 -4.86
C LYS A 110 -7.12 -10.53 -4.14
N LEU A 111 -7.52 -9.46 -3.49
CA LEU A 111 -6.64 -8.65 -2.65
C LEU A 111 -6.33 -9.42 -1.37
N VAL A 112 -5.04 -9.73 -1.15
CA VAL A 112 -4.58 -10.45 0.04
C VAL A 112 -3.67 -9.61 0.93
N GLY A 113 -3.26 -8.43 0.47
CA GLY A 113 -2.43 -7.52 1.23
C GLY A 113 -2.29 -6.18 0.53
N PHE A 114 -1.79 -5.21 1.28
CA PHE A 114 -1.50 -3.88 0.76
C PHE A 114 -0.27 -3.36 1.48
N VAL A 115 0.79 -3.06 0.75
CA VAL A 115 2.07 -2.64 1.33
C VAL A 115 2.45 -1.27 0.84
N SER A 116 3.00 -0.45 1.74
CA SER A 116 3.55 0.86 1.44
C SER A 116 5.06 0.79 1.33
N ILE A 117 5.66 1.81 0.72
CA ILE A 117 7.12 1.94 0.70
C ILE A 117 7.68 1.99 2.12
N GLY A 118 6.97 2.64 3.05
CA GLY A 118 7.36 2.67 4.47
C GLY A 118 7.42 1.29 5.09
N ASP A 119 6.46 0.42 4.78
CA ASP A 119 6.43 -0.96 5.26
C ASP A 119 7.67 -1.74 4.78
N LEU A 120 8.02 -1.58 3.51
CA LEU A 120 9.17 -2.28 2.91
C LEU A 120 10.49 -1.76 3.47
N VAL A 121 10.62 -0.46 3.61
CA VAL A 121 11.82 0.17 4.15
C VAL A 121 12.02 -0.25 5.61
N LYS A 122 10.96 -0.20 6.42
CA LYS A 122 11.03 -0.62 7.83
C LYS A 122 11.48 -2.07 7.94
N TYR A 123 10.88 -2.95 7.15
CA TYR A 123 11.24 -4.38 7.15
C TYR A 123 12.71 -4.55 6.80
N ARG A 124 13.21 -3.85 5.80
CA ARG A 124 14.61 -3.94 5.36
C ARG A 124 15.56 -3.43 6.43
N ILE A 125 15.25 -2.33 7.09
CA ILE A 125 16.05 -1.76 8.17
C ILE A 125 16.09 -2.73 9.35
N ASP A 126 14.95 -3.25 9.78
CA ASP A 126 14.86 -4.21 10.89
C ASP A 126 15.70 -5.47 10.60
N LYS A 127 15.68 -5.93 9.37
CA LYS A 127 16.45 -7.09 8.93
C LYS A 127 17.95 -6.83 8.98
N ILE A 128 18.40 -5.67 8.50
CA ILE A 128 19.81 -5.26 8.53
C ILE A 128 20.28 -5.15 9.98
N GLU A 129 19.52 -4.53 10.86
CA GLU A 129 19.86 -4.37 12.27
C GLU A 129 19.95 -5.71 12.98
N SER A 130 19.02 -6.62 12.69
CA SER A 130 19.03 -7.97 13.26
C SER A 130 20.26 -8.75 12.81
N GLU A 131 20.64 -8.68 11.54
CA GLU A 131 21.83 -9.34 11.02
C GLU A 131 23.11 -8.74 11.61
N ALA A 132 23.16 -7.43 11.78
CA ALA A 132 24.29 -6.75 12.40
C ALA A 132 24.46 -7.15 13.87
N ALA A 133 23.35 -7.24 14.62
CA ALA A 133 23.36 -7.69 16.01
C ALA A 133 23.86 -9.13 16.12
N ALA A 134 23.37 -10.03 15.27
CA ALA A 134 23.78 -11.42 15.23
C ALA A 134 25.29 -11.55 14.93
N MET A 135 25.80 -10.74 14.02
CA MET A 135 27.23 -10.73 13.69
C MET A 135 28.07 -10.24 14.84
N ARG A 136 27.65 -9.19 15.56
CA ARG A 136 28.35 -8.70 16.76
C ARG A 136 28.41 -9.78 17.85
N ASP A 137 27.29 -10.46 18.10
CA ASP A 137 27.22 -11.53 19.09
C ASP A 137 28.15 -12.69 18.72
N TYR A 138 28.19 -13.06 17.45
CA TYR A 138 29.09 -14.11 16.95
C TYR A 138 30.57 -13.74 17.18
N ILE A 139 30.94 -12.50 16.85
CA ILE A 139 32.33 -12.02 17.06
C ILE A 139 32.69 -12.01 18.53
N GLN A 140 31.77 -11.57 19.40
CA GLN A 140 32.02 -11.48 20.83
C GLN A 140 32.12 -12.87 21.51
N SER A 141 31.43 -13.87 20.97
CA SER A 141 31.42 -15.23 21.53
C SER A 141 32.55 -16.11 21.00
N ALA A 142 33.32 -15.66 20.04
CA ALA A 142 34.41 -16.43 19.43
C ALA A 142 35.73 -16.34 20.24
#